data_ebf5211068d0721f716ad33aff25d056
#
_entry.id   ebf5211068d0721f716ad33aff25d056
#
_cell.length_a   1.000
_cell.length_b   1.000
_cell.length_c   1.000
_cell.angle_alpha   90.00
_cell.angle_beta   90.00
_cell.angle_gamma   90.00
#
_symmetry.space_group_name_H-M   'P 1'
#
loop_
_entity.id
_entity.type
_entity.pdbx_description
1 polymer ?
#
loop_
_entity_poly.entity_id
_entity_poly.type
_entity_poly.pdbx_seq_one_letter_code
_entity_poly.pdbx_strand_id
1 'polypeptide(L)'
;MKKHVRCFALGFLGFLVGIVHATDPVLSVIAIRQDWPWSQLVNIDFTVAGGGEGAKYDVSMRGFVRGSEIDMPRLSFTGGSLSGLTNGTHRAVWNPALAGYAAKGRLPDFNVTLTAVPSPTYMIVNLTKGLGEEGQITYRYDEGVWLGYTNDTAYATTNLVLRRIPAGTFLMGSPSSELGRSVAENRHTVILTKDFYIGVYEVTQYQWYLIQSNWPSYFSNPDFRNTRPVEQASWQMIRGTSSAARAWPTNATVDASSFVG
;
A
#
# COMPACT_ATOMS: atom_id res chain seq x y z
N MET A 1 -46.03 -17.04 53.99
CA MET A 1 -44.69 -16.52 54.31
C MET A 1 -43.85 -16.51 53.03
N LYS A 2 -43.68 -15.36 52.42
CA LYS A 2 -42.86 -15.18 51.18
C LYS A 2 -41.44 -14.83 51.59
N LYS A 3 -40.45 -15.68 51.26
CA LYS A 3 -39.03 -15.38 51.42
C LYS A 3 -38.52 -14.63 50.18
N HIS A 4 -38.08 -13.41 50.39
CA HIS A 4 -37.40 -12.62 49.38
C HIS A 4 -35.93 -13.06 49.30
N VAL A 5 -35.50 -13.53 48.14
CA VAL A 5 -34.10 -13.71 47.83
C VAL A 5 -33.62 -12.43 47.14
N ARG A 6 -32.66 -11.74 47.79
CA ARG A 6 -31.96 -10.59 47.20
C ARG A 6 -30.80 -11.13 46.36
N CYS A 7 -30.89 -10.99 45.03
CA CYS A 7 -29.73 -11.14 44.16
C CYS A 7 -28.86 -9.89 44.25
N PHE A 8 -27.60 -10.08 44.66
CA PHE A 8 -26.54 -9.09 44.50
C PHE A 8 -26.06 -9.18 43.07
N ALA A 9 -26.30 -8.15 42.26
CA ALA A 9 -25.67 -8.00 40.96
C ALA A 9 -24.27 -7.43 41.15
N LEU A 10 -23.25 -8.24 40.97
CA LEU A 10 -21.86 -7.74 40.75
C LEU A 10 -21.82 -7.05 39.39
N GLY A 11 -21.67 -5.75 39.41
CA GLY A 11 -21.43 -4.97 38.20
C GLY A 11 -20.05 -5.28 37.63
N PHE A 12 -20.03 -6.03 36.53
CA PHE A 12 -18.86 -6.13 35.69
C PHE A 12 -18.80 -4.82 34.87
N LEU A 13 -17.86 -3.94 35.23
CA LEU A 13 -17.51 -2.79 34.44
C LEU A 13 -16.73 -3.32 33.23
N GLY A 14 -17.44 -3.74 32.19
CA GLY A 14 -16.85 -4.03 30.89
C GLY A 14 -16.37 -2.72 30.30
N PHE A 15 -15.07 -2.54 30.17
CA PHE A 15 -14.48 -1.56 29.28
C PHE A 15 -14.94 -1.93 27.86
N LEU A 16 -15.98 -1.28 27.39
CA LEU A 16 -16.27 -1.19 25.96
C LEU A 16 -15.13 -0.37 25.36
N VAL A 17 -14.11 -1.06 24.84
CA VAL A 17 -13.23 -0.45 23.84
C VAL A 17 -14.13 -0.18 22.63
N GLY A 18 -14.61 1.05 22.53
CA GLY A 18 -15.35 1.51 21.39
C GLY A 18 -14.43 1.35 20.18
N ILE A 19 -14.77 0.42 19.31
CA ILE A 19 -14.24 0.41 17.95
C ILE A 19 -14.74 1.72 17.36
N VAL A 20 -13.87 2.73 17.29
CA VAL A 20 -14.13 3.94 16.55
C VAL A 20 -14.23 3.47 15.09
N HIS A 21 -15.46 3.27 14.62
CA HIS A 21 -15.71 3.12 13.20
C HIS A 21 -15.25 4.43 12.58
N ALA A 22 -14.18 4.37 11.79
CA ALA A 22 -13.81 5.49 10.94
C ALA A 22 -15.08 5.83 10.15
N THR A 23 -15.60 7.03 10.35
CA THR A 23 -16.73 7.52 9.57
C THR A 23 -16.32 7.50 8.12
N ASP A 24 -17.17 6.97 7.24
CA ASP A 24 -16.89 6.94 5.81
C ASP A 24 -16.54 8.35 5.32
N PRO A 25 -15.47 8.49 4.54
CA PRO A 25 -15.05 9.80 4.08
C PRO A 25 -16.09 10.38 3.11
N VAL A 26 -16.37 11.66 3.27
CA VAL A 26 -17.21 12.42 2.34
C VAL A 26 -16.29 13.01 1.27
N LEU A 27 -16.56 12.68 0.02
CA LEU A 27 -15.82 13.16 -1.13
C LEU A 27 -16.66 14.17 -1.92
N SER A 28 -16.02 15.26 -2.34
CA SER A 28 -16.70 16.26 -3.17
C SER A 28 -15.75 16.76 -4.26
N VAL A 29 -16.23 16.76 -5.50
CA VAL A 29 -15.51 17.40 -6.61
C VAL A 29 -15.73 18.90 -6.52
N ILE A 30 -14.66 19.69 -6.46
CA ILE A 30 -14.71 21.15 -6.41
C ILE A 30 -14.72 21.74 -7.82
N ALA A 31 -13.81 21.29 -8.67
CA ALA A 31 -13.65 21.78 -10.03
C ALA A 31 -12.99 20.73 -10.93
N ILE A 32 -13.40 20.75 -12.19
CA ILE A 32 -12.74 19.99 -13.24
C ILE A 32 -12.37 20.98 -14.34
N ARG A 33 -11.10 21.03 -14.70
CA ARG A 33 -10.57 21.96 -15.71
C ARG A 33 -9.65 21.21 -16.65
N GLN A 34 -9.97 21.22 -17.94
CA GLN A 34 -9.08 20.74 -18.98
C GLN A 34 -8.21 21.92 -19.46
N ASP A 35 -6.90 21.70 -19.62
CA ASP A 35 -5.95 22.72 -20.05
C ASP A 35 -5.97 22.96 -21.58
N TRP A 36 -7.06 22.60 -22.23
CA TRP A 36 -7.26 22.77 -23.67
C TRP A 36 -7.31 24.28 -24.06
N PRO A 37 -6.70 24.70 -25.18
CA PRO A 37 -6.01 23.89 -26.21
C PRO A 37 -4.51 23.67 -25.97
N TRP A 38 -3.94 24.21 -24.88
CA TRP A 38 -2.49 24.13 -24.61
C TRP A 38 -2.01 22.76 -24.22
N SER A 39 -2.86 22.00 -23.53
CA SER A 39 -2.58 20.63 -23.12
C SER A 39 -3.85 19.80 -23.09
N GLN A 40 -3.69 18.46 -23.09
CA GLN A 40 -4.82 17.52 -22.91
C GLN A 40 -5.09 17.21 -21.45
N LEU A 41 -4.25 17.68 -20.54
CA LEU A 41 -4.34 17.38 -19.13
C LEU A 41 -5.65 17.91 -18.52
N VAL A 42 -6.21 17.13 -17.61
CA VAL A 42 -7.41 17.49 -16.87
C VAL A 42 -7.04 17.62 -15.39
N ASN A 43 -7.21 18.80 -14.85
CA ASN A 43 -7.04 19.08 -13.43
C ASN A 43 -8.39 18.80 -12.74
N ILE A 44 -8.36 17.94 -11.71
CA ILE A 44 -9.53 17.55 -10.91
C ILE A 44 -9.25 17.95 -9.48
N ASP A 45 -9.93 18.99 -9.01
CA ASP A 45 -9.86 19.48 -7.64
C ASP A 45 -11.00 18.86 -6.83
N PHE A 46 -10.68 18.30 -5.68
CA PHE A 46 -11.67 17.63 -4.82
C PHE A 46 -11.31 17.74 -3.34
N THR A 47 -12.27 17.47 -2.47
CA THR A 47 -12.08 17.40 -1.02
C THR A 47 -12.28 15.99 -0.52
N VAL A 48 -11.51 15.66 0.52
CA VAL A 48 -11.72 14.52 1.42
C VAL A 48 -12.09 15.10 2.78
N ALA A 49 -13.19 14.69 3.37
CA ALA A 49 -13.68 15.15 4.67
C ALA A 49 -14.32 14.01 5.46
N GLY A 50 -14.50 14.16 6.76
CA GLY A 50 -15.29 13.24 7.60
C GLY A 50 -14.51 12.06 8.16
N GLY A 51 -13.25 11.87 7.81
CA GLY A 51 -12.39 10.89 8.47
C GLY A 51 -11.93 11.35 9.85
N GLY A 52 -11.59 10.40 10.75
CA GLY A 52 -10.97 10.70 12.03
C GLY A 52 -9.64 11.45 11.88
N GLU A 53 -9.12 11.98 12.98
CA GLU A 53 -7.81 12.65 13.00
C GLU A 53 -6.72 11.65 12.55
N GLY A 54 -5.89 12.07 11.60
CA GLY A 54 -4.82 11.22 11.04
C GLY A 54 -5.27 10.16 10.04
N ALA A 55 -6.57 9.96 9.81
CA ALA A 55 -7.07 8.99 8.85
C ALA A 55 -6.57 9.31 7.44
N LYS A 56 -6.18 8.25 6.72
CA LYS A 56 -5.68 8.32 5.35
C LYS A 56 -6.53 7.47 4.43
N TYR A 57 -6.74 7.97 3.23
CA TYR A 57 -7.61 7.34 2.23
C TYR A 57 -6.90 7.22 0.88
N ASP A 58 -7.20 6.13 0.19
CA ASP A 58 -6.90 5.96 -1.23
C ASP A 58 -8.16 6.30 -2.02
N VAL A 59 -8.03 7.20 -2.98
CA VAL A 59 -9.13 7.66 -3.82
C VAL A 59 -9.01 7.04 -5.20
N SER A 60 -10.10 6.52 -5.72
CA SER A 60 -10.27 6.13 -7.11
C SER A 60 -11.28 7.02 -7.80
N MET A 61 -11.13 7.16 -9.12
CA MET A 61 -11.98 7.99 -9.95
C MET A 61 -12.54 7.18 -11.11
N ARG A 62 -13.84 7.41 -11.42
CA ARG A 62 -14.47 6.99 -12.66
C ARG A 62 -14.87 8.23 -13.44
N GLY A 63 -14.45 8.30 -14.69
CA GLY A 63 -14.78 9.42 -15.56
C GLY A 63 -16.02 9.15 -16.41
N PHE A 64 -16.68 10.22 -16.81
CA PHE A 64 -17.81 10.16 -17.74
C PHE A 64 -17.67 11.28 -18.77
N VAL A 65 -17.87 10.95 -20.04
CA VAL A 65 -17.93 11.91 -21.15
C VAL A 65 -19.29 11.77 -21.82
N ARG A 66 -20.08 12.83 -21.83
CA ARG A 66 -21.48 12.81 -22.31
C ARG A 66 -22.31 11.68 -21.67
N GLY A 67 -22.07 11.41 -20.39
CA GLY A 67 -22.76 10.35 -19.63
C GLY A 67 -22.23 8.92 -19.89
N SER A 68 -21.33 8.70 -20.83
CA SER A 68 -20.69 7.39 -21.04
C SER A 68 -19.47 7.25 -20.14
N GLU A 69 -19.39 6.13 -19.41
CA GLU A 69 -18.26 5.84 -18.53
C GLU A 69 -16.98 5.64 -19.37
N ILE A 70 -15.89 6.17 -18.86
CA ILE A 70 -14.54 6.00 -19.42
C ILE A 70 -13.61 5.48 -18.33
N ASP A 71 -12.66 4.64 -18.75
CA ASP A 71 -11.64 4.12 -17.84
C ASP A 71 -10.59 5.20 -17.51
N MET A 72 -10.27 5.31 -16.23
CA MET A 72 -9.25 6.22 -15.71
C MET A 72 -8.21 5.42 -14.91
N PRO A 73 -7.37 4.60 -15.58
CA PRO A 73 -6.39 3.78 -14.89
C PRO A 73 -5.44 4.65 -14.08
N ARG A 74 -5.01 4.15 -12.92
CA ARG A 74 -4.17 4.91 -11.99
C ARG A 74 -2.89 5.45 -12.64
N LEU A 75 -2.31 4.71 -13.57
CA LEU A 75 -1.11 5.12 -14.32
C LEU A 75 -1.35 6.30 -15.27
N SER A 76 -2.58 6.64 -15.57
CA SER A 76 -2.92 7.82 -16.38
C SER A 76 -2.92 9.14 -15.60
N PHE A 77 -2.77 9.08 -14.27
CA PHE A 77 -2.60 10.28 -13.45
C PHE A 77 -1.13 10.65 -13.36
N THR A 78 -0.80 11.84 -13.86
CA THR A 78 0.57 12.34 -14.00
C THR A 78 0.97 13.36 -12.93
N GLY A 79 0.01 13.82 -12.12
CA GLY A 79 0.25 14.75 -11.03
C GLY A 79 -0.79 14.65 -9.92
N GLY A 80 -0.38 15.02 -8.72
CA GLY A 80 -1.13 14.81 -7.49
C GLY A 80 -1.07 13.37 -7.00
N SER A 81 -1.33 13.15 -5.72
CA SER A 81 -1.47 11.80 -5.16
C SER A 81 -2.95 11.41 -5.11
N LEU A 82 -3.22 10.14 -5.34
CA LEU A 82 -4.51 9.51 -5.08
C LEU A 82 -4.45 8.53 -3.91
N SER A 83 -3.32 8.47 -3.20
CA SER A 83 -3.07 7.55 -2.10
C SER A 83 -2.64 8.29 -0.86
N GLY A 84 -3.07 7.77 0.31
CA GLY A 84 -2.68 8.32 1.59
C GLY A 84 -3.18 9.73 1.85
N LEU A 85 -4.30 10.10 1.24
CA LEU A 85 -4.88 11.43 1.36
C LEU A 85 -5.52 11.61 2.73
N THR A 86 -5.21 12.72 3.38
CA THR A 86 -5.86 13.16 4.62
C THR A 86 -7.04 14.08 4.33
N ASN A 87 -7.81 14.44 5.36
CA ASN A 87 -8.82 15.48 5.22
C ASN A 87 -8.21 16.76 4.63
N GLY A 88 -8.88 17.35 3.66
CA GLY A 88 -8.41 18.56 2.98
C GLY A 88 -8.77 18.62 1.50
N THR A 89 -8.19 19.62 0.83
CA THR A 89 -8.34 19.83 -0.62
C THR A 89 -7.16 19.21 -1.35
N HIS A 90 -7.46 18.47 -2.40
CA HIS A 90 -6.48 17.75 -3.22
C HIS A 90 -6.69 18.06 -4.70
N ARG A 91 -5.63 17.88 -5.47
CA ARG A 91 -5.66 17.94 -6.93
C ARG A 91 -5.08 16.69 -7.52
N ALA A 92 -5.79 16.11 -8.47
CA ALA A 92 -5.27 15.09 -9.38
C ALA A 92 -5.15 15.66 -10.79
N VAL A 93 -4.10 15.28 -11.49
CA VAL A 93 -3.88 15.65 -12.89
C VAL A 93 -3.96 14.40 -13.74
N TRP A 94 -5.03 14.27 -14.48
CA TRP A 94 -5.28 13.14 -15.36
C TRP A 94 -4.80 13.42 -16.78
N ASN A 95 -4.12 12.45 -17.39
CA ASN A 95 -3.71 12.49 -18.80
C ASN A 95 -4.55 11.50 -19.63
N PRO A 96 -5.54 11.98 -20.39
CA PRO A 96 -6.40 11.12 -21.21
C PRO A 96 -5.64 10.25 -22.21
N ALA A 97 -4.52 10.73 -22.75
CA ALA A 97 -3.74 9.97 -23.71
C ALA A 97 -3.13 8.70 -23.12
N LEU A 98 -2.74 8.72 -21.83
CA LEU A 98 -2.22 7.54 -21.13
C LEU A 98 -3.32 6.53 -20.77
N ALA A 99 -4.59 6.96 -20.79
CA ALA A 99 -5.74 6.09 -20.62
C ALA A 99 -6.24 5.50 -21.96
N GLY A 100 -5.48 5.67 -23.04
CA GLY A 100 -5.91 5.25 -24.39
C GLY A 100 -6.95 6.17 -25.02
N TYR A 101 -7.26 7.30 -24.40
CA TYR A 101 -8.20 8.27 -24.90
C TYR A 101 -7.47 9.23 -25.85
N ALA A 102 -7.52 8.95 -27.15
CA ALA A 102 -6.92 9.81 -28.17
C ALA A 102 -7.75 11.09 -28.38
N ALA A 103 -8.14 11.76 -27.32
CA ALA A 103 -8.92 12.99 -27.39
C ALA A 103 -8.04 14.14 -27.85
N LYS A 104 -7.88 14.27 -29.15
CA LYS A 104 -7.40 15.50 -29.77
C LYS A 104 -8.52 16.56 -29.67
N GLY A 105 -8.87 16.96 -28.49
CA GLY A 105 -9.94 17.93 -28.32
C GLY A 105 -10.41 18.14 -26.89
N ARG A 106 -11.36 19.03 -26.75
CA ARG A 106 -12.05 19.24 -25.50
C ARG A 106 -12.94 18.04 -25.18
N LEU A 107 -12.88 17.57 -23.93
CA LEU A 107 -13.78 16.54 -23.43
C LEU A 107 -15.15 17.17 -23.12
N PRO A 108 -16.18 16.91 -23.93
CA PRO A 108 -17.49 17.52 -23.70
C PRO A 108 -18.18 16.86 -22.51
N ASP A 109 -18.77 17.70 -21.63
CA ASP A 109 -19.55 17.24 -20.47
C ASP A 109 -18.80 16.22 -19.58
N PHE A 110 -17.48 16.43 -19.44
CA PHE A 110 -16.65 15.55 -18.62
C PHE A 110 -16.92 15.76 -17.13
N ASN A 111 -17.21 14.68 -16.46
CA ASN A 111 -17.36 14.66 -15.00
C ASN A 111 -16.72 13.39 -14.42
N VAL A 112 -16.55 13.35 -13.10
CA VAL A 112 -15.97 12.21 -12.39
C VAL A 112 -16.81 11.87 -11.15
N THR A 113 -16.86 10.60 -10.82
CA THR A 113 -17.26 10.12 -9.51
C THR A 113 -16.05 9.65 -8.73
N LEU A 114 -16.07 9.89 -7.42
CA LEU A 114 -14.97 9.58 -6.51
C LEU A 114 -15.40 8.46 -5.58
N THR A 115 -14.48 7.55 -5.30
CA THR A 115 -14.64 6.53 -4.25
C THR A 115 -13.38 6.54 -3.40
N ALA A 116 -13.52 6.54 -2.09
CA ALA A 116 -12.39 6.43 -1.17
C ALA A 116 -12.49 5.15 -0.34
N VAL A 117 -11.34 4.58 -0.07
CA VAL A 117 -11.17 3.48 0.89
C VAL A 117 -10.06 3.86 1.86
N PRO A 118 -10.10 3.40 3.12
CA PRO A 118 -8.98 3.61 4.03
C PRO A 118 -7.67 3.11 3.42
N SER A 119 -6.59 3.89 3.59
CA SER A 119 -5.26 3.48 3.12
C SER A 119 -4.67 2.45 4.06
N PRO A 120 -4.31 1.26 3.59
CA PRO A 120 -3.71 0.26 4.46
C PRO A 120 -2.30 0.67 4.90
N THR A 121 -1.97 0.42 6.17
CA THR A 121 -0.63 0.63 6.73
C THR A 121 0.27 -0.57 6.46
N TYR A 122 -0.30 -1.77 6.56
CA TYR A 122 0.42 -3.01 6.29
C TYR A 122 -0.35 -3.88 5.30
N MET A 123 0.41 -4.60 4.49
CA MET A 123 -0.06 -5.68 3.63
C MET A 123 0.60 -6.97 4.11
N ILE A 124 -0.22 -7.99 4.33
CA ILE A 124 0.24 -9.31 4.76
C ILE A 124 -0.06 -10.28 3.62
N VAL A 125 0.97 -10.93 3.11
CA VAL A 125 0.87 -11.90 2.03
C VAL A 125 1.09 -13.29 2.59
N ASN A 126 0.07 -14.14 2.54
CA ASN A 126 0.19 -15.55 2.90
C ASN A 126 0.80 -16.32 1.72
N LEU A 127 2.05 -16.75 1.89
CA LEU A 127 2.83 -17.42 0.85
C LEU A 127 2.44 -18.91 0.63
N THR A 128 1.58 -19.46 1.47
CA THR A 128 1.06 -20.84 1.30
C THR A 128 -0.17 -20.90 0.41
N LYS A 129 -0.75 -19.74 0.08
CA LYS A 129 -1.95 -19.62 -0.74
C LYS A 129 -1.61 -19.29 -2.19
N GLY A 130 -2.42 -19.81 -3.09
CA GLY A 130 -2.34 -19.49 -4.52
C GLY A 130 -2.77 -18.06 -4.81
N LEU A 131 -2.38 -17.57 -5.99
CA LEU A 131 -2.74 -16.23 -6.44
C LEU A 131 -4.26 -16.06 -6.54
N GLY A 132 -4.76 -14.96 -5.97
CA GLY A 132 -6.19 -14.63 -5.97
C GLY A 132 -7.04 -15.50 -5.06
N GLU A 133 -6.43 -16.43 -4.33
CA GLU A 133 -7.11 -17.24 -3.33
C GLU A 133 -7.54 -16.34 -2.15
N GLU A 134 -8.74 -16.55 -1.65
CA GLU A 134 -9.28 -15.80 -0.51
C GLU A 134 -8.32 -15.83 0.68
N GLY A 135 -7.98 -14.67 1.22
CA GLY A 135 -7.04 -14.51 2.33
C GLY A 135 -5.57 -14.70 1.95
N GLN A 136 -5.21 -14.73 0.65
CA GLN A 136 -3.81 -14.64 0.22
C GLN A 136 -3.21 -13.29 0.61
N ILE A 137 -3.96 -12.21 0.38
CA ILE A 137 -3.57 -10.86 0.76
C ILE A 137 -4.58 -10.34 1.77
N THR A 138 -4.06 -9.86 2.91
CA THR A 138 -4.85 -9.17 3.92
C THR A 138 -4.21 -7.83 4.23
N TYR A 139 -5.04 -6.85 4.59
CA TYR A 139 -4.58 -5.50 4.90
C TYR A 139 -4.88 -5.13 6.36
N ARG A 140 -4.00 -4.32 6.94
CA ARG A 140 -4.20 -3.70 8.24
C ARG A 140 -4.14 -2.19 8.12
N TYR A 141 -4.95 -1.53 8.94
CA TYR A 141 -5.16 -0.07 8.92
C TYR A 141 -4.76 0.57 10.25
N ASP A 142 -3.84 -0.07 10.99
CA ASP A 142 -3.43 0.39 12.32
C ASP A 142 -2.76 1.77 12.23
N GLU A 143 -3.19 2.67 13.11
CA GLU A 143 -2.48 3.91 13.34
C GLU A 143 -1.22 3.62 14.17
N GLY A 144 -0.06 4.00 13.65
CA GLY A 144 1.23 3.79 14.31
C GLY A 144 1.92 2.46 13.99
N VAL A 145 2.74 1.99 14.90
CA VAL A 145 3.53 0.76 14.73
C VAL A 145 2.74 -0.43 15.27
N TRP A 146 2.34 -1.32 14.37
CA TRP A 146 1.77 -2.60 14.78
C TRP A 146 2.88 -3.57 15.17
N LEU A 147 2.91 -4.00 16.43
CA LEU A 147 3.91 -4.95 16.95
C LEU A 147 3.41 -6.40 16.96
N GLY A 148 2.18 -6.68 16.56
CA GLY A 148 1.60 -8.03 16.59
C GLY A 148 2.36 -9.07 15.76
N TYR A 149 3.13 -8.63 14.76
CA TYR A 149 3.98 -9.50 13.95
C TYR A 149 5.22 -10.03 14.70
N THR A 150 5.56 -9.50 15.86
CA THR A 150 6.72 -9.96 16.66
C THR A 150 6.41 -11.22 17.48
N ASN A 151 5.13 -11.48 17.75
CA ASN A 151 4.68 -12.50 18.68
C ASN A 151 4.13 -13.77 17.99
N ASP A 152 4.02 -13.76 16.65
CA ASP A 152 3.50 -14.89 15.89
C ASP A 152 4.53 -15.31 14.84
N THR A 153 5.01 -16.54 14.98
CA THR A 153 6.00 -17.14 14.08
C THR A 153 5.49 -17.25 12.63
N ALA A 154 4.17 -17.23 12.40
CA ALA A 154 3.62 -17.20 11.05
C ALA A 154 4.14 -16.00 10.23
N TYR A 155 4.40 -14.86 10.87
CA TYR A 155 4.94 -13.68 10.21
C TYR A 155 6.44 -13.74 9.89
N ALA A 156 7.14 -14.73 10.44
CA ALA A 156 8.53 -15.05 10.09
C ALA A 156 8.63 -16.29 9.19
N THR A 157 7.52 -16.97 8.88
CA THR A 157 7.51 -18.24 8.13
C THR A 157 6.58 -18.22 6.92
N THR A 158 5.28 -18.27 7.12
CA THR A 158 4.29 -18.40 6.04
C THR A 158 3.76 -17.06 5.52
N ASN A 159 3.88 -16.01 6.30
CA ASN A 159 3.33 -14.69 5.96
C ASN A 159 4.47 -13.67 5.77
N LEU A 160 4.45 -12.98 4.65
CA LEU A 160 5.31 -11.84 4.41
C LEU A 160 4.57 -10.56 4.85
N VAL A 161 5.15 -9.82 5.78
CA VAL A 161 4.58 -8.55 6.26
C VAL A 161 5.29 -7.40 5.58
N LEU A 162 4.52 -6.59 4.90
CA LEU A 162 4.98 -5.41 4.18
C LEU A 162 4.36 -4.15 4.79
N ARG A 163 5.17 -3.13 5.04
CA ARG A 163 4.71 -1.82 5.49
C ARG A 163 4.63 -0.87 4.31
N ARG A 164 3.55 -0.11 4.24
CA ARG A 164 3.42 0.97 3.27
C ARG A 164 4.33 2.13 3.63
N ILE A 165 5.10 2.57 2.66
CA ILE A 165 5.88 3.80 2.71
C ILE A 165 5.20 4.80 1.78
N PRO A 166 4.68 5.92 2.30
CA PRO A 166 4.02 6.92 1.46
C PRO A 166 5.03 7.67 0.60
N ALA A 167 4.57 8.18 -0.53
CA ALA A 167 5.30 9.19 -1.29
C ALA A 167 5.68 10.36 -0.40
N GLY A 168 6.86 10.92 -0.62
CA GLY A 168 7.35 12.00 0.23
C GLY A 168 8.83 12.26 0.05
N THR A 169 9.36 13.15 0.87
CA THR A 169 10.76 13.57 0.82
C THR A 169 11.46 13.24 2.14
N PHE A 170 12.65 12.67 2.07
CA PHE A 170 13.48 12.40 3.23
C PHE A 170 14.96 12.64 2.94
N LEU A 171 15.77 12.72 4.00
CA LEU A 171 17.22 12.81 3.88
C LEU A 171 17.82 11.40 4.02
N MET A 172 18.51 10.94 2.97
CA MET A 172 19.27 9.69 2.97
C MET A 172 20.75 9.99 3.18
N GLY A 173 21.44 9.05 3.83
CA GLY A 173 22.85 9.18 4.18
C GLY A 173 23.07 9.58 5.64
N SER A 174 24.31 9.54 6.09
CA SER A 174 24.71 9.78 7.47
C SER A 174 25.28 11.19 7.68
N PRO A 175 25.06 11.77 8.89
CA PRO A 175 25.68 13.07 9.24
C PRO A 175 27.20 12.93 9.32
N SER A 176 27.92 14.03 9.07
CA SER A 176 29.39 14.04 9.12
C SER A 176 29.98 13.69 10.49
N SER A 177 29.18 13.76 11.55
CA SER A 177 29.54 13.41 12.93
C SER A 177 29.38 11.93 13.27
N GLU A 178 28.84 11.09 12.36
CA GLU A 178 28.65 9.68 12.62
C GLU A 178 29.96 8.92 12.58
N LEU A 179 30.24 8.13 13.64
CA LEU A 179 31.42 7.30 13.73
C LEU A 179 31.37 6.12 12.72
N GLY A 180 32.46 5.88 12.01
CA GLY A 180 32.53 4.81 11.01
C GLY A 180 31.92 5.16 9.65
N ARG A 181 31.47 6.40 9.47
CA ARG A 181 30.88 6.89 8.21
C ARG A 181 31.87 6.79 7.05
N SER A 182 31.39 6.32 5.91
CA SER A 182 32.09 6.40 4.64
C SER A 182 31.83 7.73 3.92
N VAL A 183 32.79 8.18 3.11
CA VAL A 183 32.60 9.35 2.23
C VAL A 183 31.48 9.15 1.20
N ALA A 184 31.10 7.91 0.90
CA ALA A 184 29.99 7.58 0.01
C ALA A 184 28.62 7.80 0.64
N GLU A 185 28.54 8.00 1.95
CA GLU A 185 27.27 8.18 2.69
C GLU A 185 26.89 9.66 2.82
N ASN A 186 27.15 10.45 1.79
CA ASN A 186 26.78 11.86 1.81
C ASN A 186 25.28 12.06 1.94
N ARG A 187 24.88 12.93 2.89
CA ARG A 187 23.48 13.31 3.05
C ARG A 187 22.96 13.99 1.79
N HIS A 188 21.85 13.47 1.29
CA HIS A 188 21.15 14.05 0.14
C HIS A 188 19.64 13.84 0.29
N THR A 189 18.89 14.73 -0.36
CA THR A 189 17.43 14.64 -0.38
C THR A 189 16.99 13.58 -1.39
N VAL A 190 16.12 12.67 -0.94
CA VAL A 190 15.45 11.68 -1.79
C VAL A 190 13.97 12.00 -1.84
N ILE A 191 13.38 11.99 -3.04
CA ILE A 191 11.97 12.20 -3.28
C ILE A 191 11.37 10.88 -3.77
N LEU A 192 10.47 10.32 -2.97
CA LEU A 192 9.64 9.20 -3.36
C LEU A 192 8.41 9.75 -4.07
N THR A 193 8.30 9.50 -5.35
CA THR A 193 7.20 10.02 -6.18
C THR A 193 5.93 9.20 -6.08
N LYS A 194 6.01 7.99 -5.53
CA LYS A 194 4.89 7.05 -5.36
C LYS A 194 5.00 6.31 -4.05
N ASP A 195 3.85 5.88 -3.53
CA ASP A 195 3.79 4.95 -2.42
C ASP A 195 4.31 3.58 -2.84
N PHE A 196 4.95 2.88 -1.92
CA PHE A 196 5.36 1.49 -2.13
C PHE A 196 5.29 0.70 -0.81
N TYR A 197 5.36 -0.62 -0.92
CA TYR A 197 5.44 -1.51 0.21
C TYR A 197 6.85 -2.07 0.33
N ILE A 198 7.35 -2.14 1.57
CA ILE A 198 8.65 -2.75 1.89
C ILE A 198 8.48 -3.78 2.99
N GLY A 199 9.26 -4.86 2.94
CA GLY A 199 9.30 -5.86 4.00
C GLY A 199 9.62 -5.22 5.35
N VAL A 200 8.86 -5.58 6.38
CA VAL A 200 9.14 -5.15 7.76
C VAL A 200 10.42 -5.82 8.26
N TYR A 201 10.64 -7.05 7.80
CA TYR A 201 11.82 -7.85 8.05
C TYR A 201 12.46 -8.29 6.75
N GLU A 202 13.69 -8.73 6.83
CA GLU A 202 14.36 -9.49 5.79
C GLU A 202 13.54 -10.76 5.49
N VAL A 203 13.50 -11.14 4.22
CA VAL A 203 12.86 -12.39 3.80
C VAL A 203 13.54 -13.57 4.45
N THR A 204 12.79 -14.44 5.12
CA THR A 204 13.36 -15.62 5.77
C THR A 204 13.64 -16.75 4.76
N GLN A 205 14.47 -17.71 5.17
CA GLN A 205 14.79 -18.87 4.33
C GLN A 205 13.54 -19.69 4.00
N TYR A 206 12.57 -19.80 4.93
CA TYR A 206 11.34 -20.52 4.67
C TYR A 206 10.40 -19.75 3.73
N GLN A 207 10.29 -18.45 3.89
CA GLN A 207 9.54 -17.59 2.95
C GLN A 207 10.12 -17.70 1.54
N TRP A 208 11.46 -17.66 1.42
CA TRP A 208 12.14 -17.91 0.15
C TRP A 208 11.80 -19.29 -0.43
N TYR A 209 11.87 -20.36 0.40
CA TYR A 209 11.55 -21.71 -0.03
C TYR A 209 10.11 -21.82 -0.54
N LEU A 210 9.14 -21.20 0.11
CA LEU A 210 7.74 -21.19 -0.34
C LEU A 210 7.56 -20.59 -1.74
N ILE A 211 8.45 -19.66 -2.14
CA ILE A 211 8.36 -18.97 -3.43
C ILE A 211 9.25 -19.67 -4.48
N GLN A 212 10.48 -20.01 -4.13
CA GLN A 212 11.49 -20.49 -5.06
C GLN A 212 11.74 -22.00 -5.01
N SER A 213 11.17 -22.70 -4.02
CA SER A 213 11.30 -24.15 -3.82
C SER A 213 12.75 -24.63 -3.66
N ASN A 214 13.66 -23.76 -3.23
CA ASN A 214 15.06 -24.09 -2.96
C ASN A 214 15.60 -23.39 -1.72
N TRP A 215 16.77 -23.80 -1.26
CA TRP A 215 17.45 -23.30 -0.06
C TRP A 215 18.86 -22.81 -0.43
N PRO A 216 19.04 -21.56 -0.82
CA PRO A 216 20.34 -21.07 -1.27
C PRO A 216 21.32 -20.82 -0.12
N SER A 217 20.82 -20.66 1.10
CA SER A 217 21.59 -20.17 2.24
C SER A 217 22.65 -21.14 2.74
N TYR A 218 23.81 -20.61 3.11
CA TYR A 218 24.90 -21.35 3.75
C TYR A 218 24.53 -21.77 5.18
N PHE A 219 23.89 -20.89 5.96
CA PHE A 219 23.48 -21.17 7.34
C PHE A 219 22.16 -21.99 7.38
N SER A 220 22.25 -23.25 6.99
CA SER A 220 21.10 -24.13 6.68
C SER A 220 20.65 -25.03 7.84
N ASN A 221 21.07 -24.76 9.10
CA ASN A 221 20.68 -25.58 10.26
C ASN A 221 19.12 -25.69 10.33
N PRO A 222 18.55 -26.91 10.27
CA PRO A 222 17.11 -27.15 10.21
C PRO A 222 16.34 -26.54 11.38
N ASP A 223 16.94 -26.47 12.57
CA ASP A 223 16.26 -25.99 13.79
C ASP A 223 15.95 -24.47 13.73
N PHE A 224 16.71 -23.72 12.92
CA PHE A 224 16.63 -22.26 12.88
C PHE A 224 16.31 -21.70 11.48
N ARG A 225 16.56 -22.43 10.41
CA ARG A 225 16.48 -21.90 9.04
C ARG A 225 15.12 -21.31 8.69
N ASN A 226 14.04 -21.79 9.30
CA ASN A 226 12.69 -21.31 8.96
C ASN A 226 12.48 -19.82 9.31
N THR A 227 13.17 -19.32 10.31
CA THR A 227 13.04 -17.94 10.78
C THR A 227 14.30 -17.08 10.54
N ARG A 228 15.39 -17.69 10.06
CA ARG A 228 16.61 -16.94 9.69
C ARG A 228 16.40 -16.21 8.38
N PRO A 229 16.99 -15.02 8.21
CA PRO A 229 17.06 -14.36 6.91
C PRO A 229 17.69 -15.27 5.85
N VAL A 230 17.20 -15.15 4.61
CA VAL A 230 17.84 -15.79 3.47
C VAL A 230 19.09 -15.00 3.09
N GLU A 231 20.19 -15.72 2.87
CA GLU A 231 21.44 -15.16 2.33
C GLU A 231 21.89 -15.96 1.10
N GLN A 232 22.94 -15.52 0.41
CA GLN A 232 23.38 -16.05 -0.87
C GLN A 232 22.32 -15.98 -2.00
N ALA A 233 21.30 -15.15 -1.82
CA ALA A 233 20.31 -14.86 -2.85
C ALA A 233 20.84 -13.73 -3.77
N SER A 234 21.13 -14.06 -5.02
CA SER A 234 21.59 -13.07 -6.00
C SER A 234 20.43 -12.32 -6.64
N TRP A 235 20.74 -11.15 -7.21
CA TRP A 235 19.78 -10.38 -8.01
C TRP A 235 19.16 -11.22 -9.15
N GLN A 236 19.98 -12.05 -9.82
CA GLN A 236 19.50 -12.91 -10.89
C GLN A 236 18.52 -13.99 -10.38
N MET A 237 18.71 -14.49 -9.16
CA MET A 237 17.76 -15.44 -8.56
C MET A 237 16.39 -14.79 -8.29
N ILE A 238 16.38 -13.49 -8.01
CA ILE A 238 15.14 -12.74 -7.78
C ILE A 238 14.50 -12.32 -9.10
N ARG A 239 15.29 -11.77 -10.03
CA ARG A 239 14.79 -11.13 -11.27
C ARG A 239 14.84 -12.01 -12.50
N GLY A 240 15.53 -13.17 -12.43
CA GLY A 240 15.84 -13.99 -13.58
C GLY A 240 17.00 -13.46 -14.43
N THR A 241 17.47 -14.28 -15.35
CA THR A 241 18.64 -13.99 -16.20
C THR A 241 18.30 -13.27 -17.50
N SER A 242 17.04 -13.16 -17.85
CA SER A 242 16.58 -12.47 -19.06
C SER A 242 15.68 -11.28 -18.71
N SER A 243 15.65 -10.27 -19.58
CA SER A 243 14.78 -9.10 -19.43
C SER A 243 13.27 -9.46 -19.42
N ALA A 244 12.92 -10.64 -19.92
CA ALA A 244 11.55 -11.17 -19.98
C ALA A 244 11.23 -12.10 -18.77
N ALA A 245 12.24 -12.63 -18.08
CA ALA A 245 12.03 -13.56 -16.98
C ALA A 245 12.10 -12.83 -15.66
N ARG A 246 10.96 -12.61 -15.05
CA ARG A 246 10.87 -12.18 -13.64
C ARG A 246 10.68 -13.43 -12.80
N ALA A 247 11.73 -13.90 -12.15
CA ALA A 247 11.70 -15.14 -11.37
C ALA A 247 10.93 -15.02 -10.05
N TRP A 248 10.57 -13.81 -9.64
CA TRP A 248 9.86 -13.56 -8.40
C TRP A 248 8.48 -12.95 -8.65
N PRO A 249 7.43 -13.49 -8.01
CA PRO A 249 7.31 -14.84 -7.46
C PRO A 249 6.96 -15.84 -8.58
N THR A 250 7.63 -17.00 -8.63
CA THR A 250 7.44 -18.01 -9.68
C THR A 250 6.05 -18.66 -9.67
N ASN A 251 5.41 -18.68 -8.51
CA ASN A 251 4.07 -19.28 -8.31
C ASN A 251 2.97 -18.24 -8.16
N ALA A 252 3.30 -16.99 -8.07
CA ALA A 252 2.32 -15.93 -8.06
C ALA A 252 2.36 -15.29 -9.45
N THR A 253 1.31 -15.42 -10.17
CA THR A 253 0.96 -14.51 -11.26
C THR A 253 0.61 -13.13 -10.70
N VAL A 254 1.27 -12.71 -9.62
CA VAL A 254 1.27 -11.31 -9.26
C VAL A 254 2.02 -10.65 -10.39
N ASP A 255 1.27 -10.04 -11.30
CA ASP A 255 1.84 -9.24 -12.35
C ASP A 255 2.76 -8.22 -11.66
N ALA A 256 4.07 -8.36 -11.89
CA ALA A 256 5.04 -7.45 -11.32
C ALA A 256 4.83 -6.01 -11.83
N SER A 257 3.99 -5.80 -12.84
CA SER A 257 3.50 -4.49 -13.24
C SER A 257 2.60 -3.86 -12.18
N SER A 258 1.96 -4.66 -11.31
CA SER A 258 1.19 -4.15 -10.17
C SER A 258 2.08 -3.70 -9.00
N PHE A 259 3.37 -4.08 -8.99
CA PHE A 259 4.37 -3.63 -8.01
C PHE A 259 5.37 -2.61 -8.56
N VAL A 260 5.37 -2.38 -9.86
CA VAL A 260 6.15 -1.34 -10.52
C VAL A 260 5.19 -0.24 -10.92
N GLY A 261 4.70 0.45 -9.92
CA GLY A 261 4.00 1.69 -10.10
C GLY A 261 4.95 2.86 -10.06
#